data_af9a3ab7b6f2fa6398fcb15fea5295a6
#
_entry.id   af9a3ab7b6f2fa6398fcb15fea5295a6
#
_cell.length_a   1.000
_cell.length_b   1.000
_cell.length_c   1.000
_cell.angle_alpha   90.00
_cell.angle_beta   90.00
_cell.angle_gamma   90.00
#
_symmetry.space_group_name_H-M   'P 1'
#
loop_
_entity.id
_entity.type
_entity.pdbx_description
1 polymer ?
#
loop_
_entity_poly.entity_id
_entity_poly.type
_entity_poly.pdbx_seq_one_letter_code
_entity_poly.pdbx_strand_id
1 'polypeptide(L)'
;GKGFRAVLYSAFVIALVRYCQKKNLPHPGVVVIDSPLTSYKRRGARDVKGSDSTVSSGVEAAFWEALTKIAKDVQIIIVENKEPPASVAAAVHYEWFAGNEAGPGDRVGFIPEAPDN
;
A
#
# COMPACT_ATOMS: atom_id res chain seq x y z
N GLY A 1 -2.23 6.48 16.96
CA GLY A 1 -1.66 5.14 16.87
C GLY A 1 -0.65 5.00 15.73
N LYS A 2 0.10 3.92 15.73
CA LYS A 2 1.18 3.68 14.72
C LYS A 2 0.63 3.57 13.30
N GLY A 3 -0.55 2.95 13.12
CA GLY A 3 -1.19 2.82 11.80
C GLY A 3 -1.60 4.16 11.20
N PHE A 4 -2.06 5.08 12.01
CA PHE A 4 -2.43 6.40 11.54
C PHE A 4 -1.23 7.21 11.03
N ARG A 5 -0.04 7.02 11.61
CA ARG A 5 1.19 7.66 11.14
C ARG A 5 1.57 7.21 9.73
N ALA A 6 1.45 5.93 9.42
CA ALA A 6 1.77 5.41 8.10
C ALA A 6 0.85 6.03 7.02
N VAL A 7 -0.45 6.14 7.29
CA VAL A 7 -1.40 6.82 6.40
C VAL A 7 -1.05 8.30 6.24
N LEU A 8 -0.70 8.99 7.33
CA LEU A 8 -0.31 10.41 7.27
C LEU A 8 0.98 10.61 6.46
N TYR A 9 2.00 9.78 6.64
CA TYR A 9 3.23 9.85 5.84
C TYR A 9 2.94 9.61 4.36
N SER A 10 2.11 8.63 4.05
CA SER A 10 1.70 8.35 2.68
C SER A 10 0.98 9.56 2.06
N ALA A 11 0.03 10.14 2.78
CA ALA A 11 -0.70 11.33 2.34
C ALA A 11 0.24 12.54 2.14
N PHE A 12 1.22 12.72 3.05
CA PHE A 12 2.20 13.80 2.95
C PHE A 12 3.08 13.65 1.70
N VAL A 13 3.62 12.46 1.45
CA VAL A 13 4.49 12.22 0.30
C VAL A 13 3.72 12.44 -1.02
N ILE A 14 2.51 11.94 -1.11
CA ILE A 14 1.63 12.13 -2.27
C ILE A 14 1.33 13.63 -2.47
N ALA A 15 0.99 14.33 -1.38
CA ALA A 15 0.70 15.77 -1.44
C ALA A 15 1.94 16.58 -1.87
N LEU A 16 3.13 16.20 -1.41
CA LEU A 16 4.38 16.85 -1.79
C LEU A 16 4.66 16.70 -3.30
N VAL A 17 4.53 15.50 -3.85
CA VAL A 17 4.72 15.27 -5.29
C VAL A 17 3.70 16.07 -6.10
N ARG A 18 2.42 16.08 -5.70
CA ARG A 18 1.38 16.89 -6.34
C ARG A 18 1.65 18.40 -6.25
N TYR A 19 2.20 18.85 -5.13
CA TYR A 19 2.62 20.25 -4.99
C TYR A 19 3.73 20.58 -5.98
N CYS A 20 4.76 19.73 -6.09
CA CYS A 20 5.84 19.91 -7.04
C CYS A 20 5.32 19.98 -8.49
N GLN A 21 4.41 19.08 -8.88
CA GLN A 21 3.77 19.11 -10.20
C GLN A 21 3.06 20.44 -10.44
N LYS A 22 2.19 20.85 -9.49
CA LYS A 22 1.43 22.09 -9.62
C LYS A 22 2.33 23.33 -9.76
N LYS A 23 3.52 23.28 -9.20
CA LYS A 23 4.50 24.39 -9.20
C LYS A 23 5.58 24.23 -10.28
N ASN A 24 5.50 23.19 -11.12
CA ASN A 24 6.54 22.86 -12.10
C ASN A 24 7.95 22.72 -11.47
N LEU A 25 7.99 22.18 -10.25
CA LEU A 25 9.23 21.86 -9.56
C LEU A 25 9.71 20.45 -9.93
N PRO A 26 11.03 20.18 -9.91
CA PRO A 26 11.53 18.83 -10.14
C PRO A 26 10.97 17.82 -9.15
N HIS A 27 10.54 16.65 -9.64
CA HIS A 27 10.10 15.53 -8.82
C HIS A 27 10.35 14.22 -9.57
N PRO A 28 10.47 13.07 -8.86
CA PRO A 28 10.82 11.78 -9.50
C PRO A 28 9.70 11.21 -10.37
N GLY A 29 8.47 11.71 -10.28
CA GLY A 29 7.31 11.16 -11.00
C GLY A 29 6.81 9.82 -10.48
N VAL A 30 7.44 9.25 -9.46
CA VAL A 30 7.09 7.97 -8.85
C VAL A 30 7.09 8.08 -7.33
N VAL A 31 6.15 7.38 -6.69
CA VAL A 31 6.06 7.24 -5.23
C VAL A 31 5.90 5.76 -4.92
N VAL A 32 6.71 5.23 -4.01
CA VAL A 32 6.59 3.86 -3.50
C VAL A 32 6.20 3.94 -2.03
N ILE A 33 5.13 3.25 -1.65
CA ILE A 33 4.59 3.23 -0.29
C ILE A 33 4.49 1.78 0.14
N ASP A 34 5.17 1.45 1.23
CA ASP A 34 5.13 0.13 1.82
C ASP A 34 4.21 0.10 3.04
N SER A 35 3.27 -0.82 3.02
CA SER A 35 2.36 -1.18 4.14
C SER A 35 1.66 0.00 4.82
N PRO A 36 1.02 0.92 4.06
CA PRO A 36 0.40 2.12 4.64
C PRO A 36 -0.76 1.81 5.59
N LEU A 37 -1.42 0.66 5.42
CA LEU A 37 -2.59 0.26 6.19
C LEU A 37 -2.30 -0.82 7.22
N THR A 38 -1.11 -1.43 7.15
CA THR A 38 -0.72 -2.49 8.07
C THR A 38 0.00 -1.90 9.27
N SER A 39 -0.58 -2.04 10.46
CA SER A 39 0.16 -1.74 11.68
C SER A 39 1.25 -2.80 11.89
N TYR A 40 2.49 -2.37 12.03
CA TYR A 40 3.63 -3.24 12.29
C TYR A 40 3.42 -4.02 13.59
N LYS A 41 3.06 -5.31 13.49
CA LYS A 41 3.10 -6.23 14.63
C LYS A 41 4.53 -6.71 14.83
N ARG A 42 5.17 -6.26 15.90
CA ARG A 42 6.47 -6.83 16.32
C ARG A 42 6.29 -8.33 16.56
N ARG A 43 7.04 -9.19 15.89
CA ARG A 43 7.09 -10.63 16.20
C ARG A 43 7.39 -10.79 17.70
N GLY A 44 6.49 -11.46 18.46
CA GLY A 44 6.66 -11.72 19.90
C GLY A 44 5.92 -10.76 20.84
N ALA A 45 5.22 -9.76 20.39
CA ALA A 45 4.30 -9.02 21.26
C ALA A 45 3.07 -9.88 21.52
N ARG A 46 2.87 -10.28 22.81
CA ARG A 46 1.61 -10.87 23.26
C ARG A 46 0.48 -9.93 22.90
N ASP A 47 -0.62 -10.49 22.40
CA ASP A 47 -1.84 -9.74 22.11
C ASP A 47 -2.33 -9.08 23.42
N VAL A 48 -1.98 -7.82 23.60
CA VAL A 48 -2.62 -6.98 24.61
C VAL A 48 -3.96 -6.60 24.04
N LYS A 49 -5.01 -7.23 24.54
CA LYS A 49 -6.39 -6.86 24.25
C LYS A 49 -6.54 -5.35 24.52
N GLY A 50 -6.78 -4.56 23.46
CA GLY A 50 -7.04 -3.13 23.58
C GLY A 50 -6.02 -2.19 22.93
N SER A 51 -4.99 -2.66 22.22
CA SER A 51 -4.14 -1.74 21.48
C SER A 51 -4.80 -1.34 20.16
N ASP A 52 -5.16 -0.08 20.07
CA ASP A 52 -5.64 0.67 18.89
C ASP A 52 -4.59 0.70 17.75
N SER A 53 -4.21 -0.47 17.25
CA SER A 53 -3.12 -0.60 16.27
C SER A 53 -3.63 -0.76 14.83
N THR A 54 -4.93 -0.84 14.64
CA THR A 54 -5.56 -0.95 13.33
C THR A 54 -6.09 0.39 12.87
N VAL A 55 -5.82 0.73 11.62
CA VAL A 55 -6.48 1.85 10.94
C VAL A 55 -7.97 1.57 10.93
N SER A 56 -8.81 2.53 11.33
CA SER A 56 -10.26 2.35 11.31
C SER A 56 -10.73 2.06 9.89
N SER A 57 -11.77 1.24 9.74
CA SER A 57 -12.32 0.88 8.43
C SER A 57 -12.71 2.08 7.57
N GLY A 58 -13.14 3.18 8.21
CA GLY A 58 -13.44 4.42 7.49
C GLY A 58 -12.20 5.12 6.92
N VAL A 59 -11.09 5.12 7.64
CA VAL A 59 -9.82 5.70 7.14
C VAL A 59 -9.23 4.82 6.05
N GLU A 60 -9.33 3.50 6.19
CA GLU A 60 -8.90 2.54 5.17
C GLU A 60 -9.66 2.74 3.87
N ALA A 61 -10.99 2.81 3.93
CA ALA A 61 -11.83 3.06 2.76
C ALA A 61 -11.51 4.41 2.10
N ALA A 62 -11.35 5.46 2.89
CA ALA A 62 -10.98 6.79 2.38
C ALA A 62 -9.59 6.80 1.73
N PHE A 63 -8.62 6.04 2.27
CA PHE A 63 -7.30 5.90 1.66
C PHE A 63 -7.39 5.25 0.28
N TRP A 64 -8.06 4.10 0.18
CA TRP A 64 -8.24 3.42 -1.09
C TRP A 64 -8.97 4.28 -2.12
N GLU A 65 -10.04 4.95 -1.72
CA GLU A 65 -10.78 5.86 -2.62
C GLU A 65 -9.91 7.02 -3.09
N ALA A 66 -9.09 7.60 -2.21
CA ALA A 66 -8.20 8.70 -2.57
C ALA A 66 -7.19 8.30 -3.64
N LEU A 67 -6.66 7.06 -3.60
CA LEU A 67 -5.69 6.57 -4.59
C LEU A 67 -6.26 6.54 -6.01
N THR A 68 -7.53 6.21 -6.17
CA THR A 68 -8.18 6.17 -7.51
C THR A 68 -8.37 7.56 -8.14
N LYS A 69 -8.26 8.62 -7.33
CA LYS A 69 -8.44 10.03 -7.74
C LYS A 69 -7.12 10.76 -7.99
N ILE A 70 -5.98 10.07 -7.85
CA ILE A 70 -4.67 10.68 -8.05
C ILE A 70 -4.42 10.88 -9.55
N ALA A 71 -3.82 12.02 -9.88
CA ALA A 71 -3.51 12.39 -11.25
C ALA A 71 -2.62 11.33 -11.94
N LYS A 72 -2.90 11.07 -13.21
CA LYS A 72 -2.28 9.99 -14.01
C LYS A 72 -0.80 10.22 -14.37
N ASP A 73 -0.28 11.38 -14.08
CA ASP A 73 1.10 11.81 -14.38
C ASP A 73 2.11 11.47 -13.26
N VAL A 74 1.65 10.87 -12.15
CA VAL A 74 2.50 10.30 -11.09
C VAL A 74 2.22 8.81 -10.99
N GLN A 75 3.27 8.00 -11.06
CA GLN A 75 3.16 6.59 -10.74
C GLN A 75 3.17 6.39 -9.23
N ILE A 76 2.16 5.71 -8.69
CA ILE A 76 2.11 5.32 -7.28
C ILE A 76 2.14 3.80 -7.21
N ILE A 77 3.13 3.27 -6.50
CA ILE A 77 3.29 1.85 -6.24
C ILE A 77 3.00 1.62 -4.75
N ILE A 78 1.99 0.81 -4.47
CA ILE A 78 1.62 0.43 -3.11
C ILE A 78 1.96 -1.05 -2.91
N VAL A 79 2.76 -1.34 -1.90
CA VAL A 79 2.99 -2.70 -1.41
C VAL A 79 2.19 -2.86 -0.13
N GLU A 80 1.23 -3.78 -0.09
CA GLU A 80 0.33 -3.91 1.06
C GLU A 80 -0.03 -5.38 1.28
N ASN A 81 -0.23 -5.77 2.54
CA ASN A 81 -0.64 -7.12 2.92
C ASN A 81 -2.18 -7.29 2.96
N LYS A 82 -2.91 -6.21 2.76
CA LYS A 82 -4.37 -6.21 2.68
C LYS A 82 -4.82 -6.09 1.24
N GLU A 83 -5.78 -6.89 0.85
CA GLU A 83 -6.41 -6.77 -0.45
C GLU A 83 -7.16 -5.43 -0.57
N PRO A 84 -7.02 -4.73 -1.70
CA PRO A 84 -7.83 -3.56 -1.97
C PRO A 84 -9.29 -3.97 -2.23
N PRO A 85 -10.25 -3.07 -2.01
CA PRO A 85 -11.63 -3.28 -2.44
C PRO A 85 -11.70 -3.61 -3.94
N ALA A 86 -12.65 -4.46 -4.35
CA ALA A 86 -12.78 -4.89 -5.74
C ALA A 86 -12.88 -3.74 -6.75
N SER A 87 -13.54 -2.64 -6.36
CA SER A 87 -13.63 -1.42 -7.18
C SER A 87 -12.27 -0.74 -7.40
N VAL A 88 -11.38 -0.82 -6.43
CA VAL A 88 -10.03 -0.27 -6.52
C VAL A 88 -9.15 -1.21 -7.35
N ALA A 89 -9.19 -2.52 -7.08
CA ALA A 89 -8.45 -3.51 -7.85
C ALA A 89 -8.77 -3.45 -9.35
N ALA A 90 -10.03 -3.20 -9.71
CA ALA A 90 -10.46 -3.03 -11.10
C ALA A 90 -9.97 -1.71 -11.75
N ALA A 91 -9.62 -0.71 -10.96
CA ALA A 91 -9.20 0.61 -11.43
C ALA A 91 -7.68 0.82 -11.51
N VAL A 92 -6.90 -0.13 -10.99
CA VAL A 92 -5.43 -0.07 -10.91
C VAL A 92 -4.80 -1.31 -11.53
N HIS A 93 -3.49 -1.29 -11.75
CA HIS A 93 -2.75 -2.51 -12.01
C HIS A 93 -2.54 -3.22 -10.67
N TYR A 94 -3.24 -4.33 -10.47
CA TYR A 94 -3.22 -5.11 -9.24
C TYR A 94 -2.54 -6.45 -9.45
N GLU A 95 -1.56 -6.78 -8.60
CA GLU A 95 -0.85 -8.04 -8.57
C GLU A 95 -0.94 -8.65 -7.18
N TRP A 96 -1.32 -9.92 -7.12
CA TRP A 96 -1.37 -10.72 -5.90
C TRP A 96 -0.19 -11.68 -5.83
N PHE A 97 0.47 -11.73 -4.68
CA PHE A 97 1.56 -12.68 -4.39
C PHE A 97 1.11 -13.58 -3.24
N ALA A 98 0.87 -14.85 -3.54
CA ALA A 98 0.28 -15.81 -2.60
C ALA A 98 1.28 -16.36 -1.56
N GLY A 99 2.58 -16.13 -1.73
CA GLY A 99 3.61 -16.62 -0.82
C GLY A 99 3.59 -18.15 -0.74
N ASN A 100 3.71 -18.67 0.49
CA ASN A 100 3.72 -20.13 0.73
C ASN A 100 2.36 -20.81 0.50
N GLU A 101 1.29 -20.05 0.30
CA GLU A 101 -0.07 -20.55 0.03
C GLU A 101 -0.41 -20.59 -1.46
N ALA A 102 0.59 -20.34 -2.33
CA ALA A 102 0.42 -20.29 -3.77
C ALA A 102 -0.07 -21.64 -4.32
N GLY A 103 -1.19 -21.60 -5.05
CA GLY A 103 -1.73 -22.71 -5.81
C GLY A 103 -1.18 -22.74 -7.25
N PRO A 104 -1.60 -23.72 -8.08
CA PRO A 104 -1.20 -23.79 -9.48
C PRO A 104 -1.61 -22.53 -10.25
N GLY A 105 -0.63 -21.81 -10.78
CA GLY A 105 -0.83 -20.59 -11.55
C GLY A 105 -0.71 -19.29 -10.75
N ASP A 106 -0.61 -19.36 -9.44
CA ASP A 106 -0.39 -18.19 -8.59
C ASP A 106 1.09 -17.78 -8.59
N ARG A 107 1.33 -16.49 -8.40
CA ARG A 107 2.67 -15.97 -8.18
C ARG A 107 3.06 -16.12 -6.71
N VAL A 108 4.18 -16.82 -6.45
CA VAL A 108 4.70 -17.02 -5.09
C VAL A 108 5.20 -15.71 -4.52
N GLY A 109 5.96 -14.93 -5.29
CA GLY A 109 6.57 -13.70 -4.84
C GLY A 109 6.87 -12.73 -5.96
N PHE A 110 7.31 -11.53 -5.59
CA PHE A 110 7.72 -10.49 -6.53
C PHE A 110 8.94 -10.94 -7.35
N ILE A 111 9.88 -11.64 -6.72
CA ILE A 111 11.03 -12.25 -7.37
C ILE A 111 10.66 -13.71 -7.66
N PRO A 112 10.64 -14.14 -8.95
CA PRO A 112 10.37 -15.54 -9.29
C PRO A 112 11.44 -16.44 -8.67
N GLU A 113 11.04 -17.61 -8.20
CA GLU A 113 11.99 -18.63 -7.78
C GLU A 113 12.85 -19.05 -9.00
N ALA A 114 14.15 -19.26 -8.75
CA ALA A 114 14.99 -19.82 -9.78
C ALA A 114 14.48 -21.24 -10.13
N PRO A 115 14.42 -21.61 -11.42
CA PRO A 115 14.05 -22.98 -11.78
C PRO A 115 15.01 -23.95 -11.12
N ASP A 116 14.46 -24.98 -10.47
CA ASP A 116 15.25 -26.08 -9.91
C ASP A 116 16.09 -26.71 -11.06
N ASN A 117 17.40 -26.67 -10.87
CA ASN A 117 18.36 -27.32 -11.79
C ASN A 117 18.40 -28.83 -11.57
#